data_80ee9514f5b1f9cbcf13a50f3861f098
#
_entry.id   80ee9514f5b1f9cbcf13a50f3861f098
#
_cell.length_a   1.000
_cell.length_b   1.000
_cell.length_c   1.000
_cell.angle_alpha   90.00
_cell.angle_beta   90.00
_cell.angle_gamma   90.00
#
_symmetry.space_group_name_H-M   'P 1'
#
loop_
_entity.id
_entity.type
_entity.pdbx_description
1 polymer ?
#
loop_
_entity_poly.entity_id
_entity_poly.type
_entity_poly.pdbx_seq_one_letter_code
_entity_poly.pdbx_strand_id
1 'polypeptide(L)'
;MSKLFSKLGMGEKTARNFITILLIAAGGAIIYGLPYFRYDYYDAYLEVYHLTNTQMGVFGSIFGVFGMISYLFGGYLADRVSIRLLLTMSLVGTGLGGFLHLLPLTFPMLVGLYAFWGFTSLFAFWPACVKAVRVLSSPEDKGKSFGWFEGGRGVTAAVMAPLAVVAFRIGLSASNMDDKMGMRYVIIFYSVLTVLSGLLVFWKMRDESTIEKSERITFRDLGKVLKMPAIWIIGLVTFCNYVFTLSLYYFTPYGTSILGMSVTFG
;
A
#
# COMPACT_ATOMS: atom_id res chain seq x y z
N MET A 1 -20.52 -22.05 4.45
CA MET A 1 -19.30 -21.60 3.76
C MET A 1 -18.47 -22.76 3.18
N SER A 2 -18.22 -23.86 3.90
CA SER A 2 -17.38 -24.97 3.40
C SER A 2 -17.85 -25.57 2.06
N LYS A 3 -19.16 -25.76 1.85
CA LYS A 3 -19.73 -26.28 0.57
C LYS A 3 -19.53 -25.33 -0.63
N LEU A 4 -19.45 -24.01 -0.41
CA LEU A 4 -19.22 -23.05 -1.50
C LEU A 4 -17.75 -23.11 -1.93
N PHE A 5 -16.83 -23.18 -0.98
CA PHE A 5 -15.39 -23.21 -1.25
C PHE A 5 -14.92 -24.55 -1.84
N SER A 6 -15.57 -25.67 -1.47
CA SER A 6 -15.31 -26.96 -2.12
C SER A 6 -15.72 -26.97 -3.62
N LYS A 7 -16.80 -26.27 -3.97
CA LYS A 7 -17.20 -26.07 -5.39
C LYS A 7 -16.21 -25.22 -6.18
N LEU A 8 -15.47 -24.33 -5.52
CA LEU A 8 -14.40 -23.52 -6.12
C LEU A 8 -13.06 -24.27 -6.19
N GLY A 9 -13.03 -25.54 -5.80
CA GLY A 9 -11.81 -26.35 -5.83
C GLY A 9 -10.71 -25.81 -4.93
N MET A 10 -11.07 -25.23 -3.76
CA MET A 10 -10.13 -24.73 -2.77
C MET A 10 -9.81 -25.79 -1.73
N GLY A 11 -8.55 -25.97 -1.41
CA GLY A 11 -8.09 -26.78 -0.30
C GLY A 11 -8.61 -26.25 1.06
N GLU A 12 -8.75 -27.12 2.04
CA GLU A 12 -9.39 -26.80 3.33
C GLU A 12 -8.72 -25.62 4.05
N LYS A 13 -7.39 -25.56 4.02
CA LYS A 13 -6.62 -24.48 4.68
C LYS A 13 -6.91 -23.12 4.00
N THR A 14 -6.90 -23.08 2.67
CA THR A 14 -7.22 -21.88 1.89
C THR A 14 -8.64 -21.40 2.19
N ALA A 15 -9.61 -22.30 2.15
CA ALA A 15 -11.01 -22.00 2.43
C ALA A 15 -11.23 -21.42 3.85
N ARG A 16 -10.56 -21.98 4.85
CA ARG A 16 -10.61 -21.50 6.23
C ARG A 16 -10.05 -20.10 6.40
N ASN A 17 -8.99 -19.78 5.67
CA ASN A 17 -8.27 -18.51 5.77
C ASN A 17 -8.66 -17.49 4.70
N PHE A 18 -9.63 -17.80 3.83
CA PHE A 18 -9.99 -16.98 2.67
C PHE A 18 -10.32 -15.53 3.04
N ILE A 19 -11.13 -15.32 4.08
CA ILE A 19 -11.47 -13.97 4.57
C ILE A 19 -10.22 -13.23 5.06
N THR A 20 -9.27 -13.91 5.70
CA THR A 20 -8.02 -13.30 6.15
C THR A 20 -7.17 -12.88 4.95
N ILE A 21 -7.10 -13.70 3.89
CA ILE A 21 -6.41 -13.35 2.63
C ILE A 21 -7.03 -12.09 2.01
N LEU A 22 -8.36 -12.01 1.96
CA LEU A 22 -9.07 -10.82 1.43
C LEU A 22 -8.88 -9.59 2.32
N LEU A 23 -8.83 -9.73 3.64
CA LEU A 23 -8.52 -8.62 4.54
C LEU A 23 -7.10 -8.08 4.33
N ILE A 24 -6.13 -8.97 4.14
CA ILE A 24 -4.75 -8.58 3.82
C ILE A 24 -4.70 -7.90 2.44
N ALA A 25 -5.46 -8.40 1.47
CA ALA A 25 -5.59 -7.78 0.15
C ALA A 25 -6.17 -6.36 0.24
N ALA A 26 -7.25 -6.18 1.00
CA ALA A 26 -7.85 -4.88 1.24
C ALA A 26 -6.85 -3.92 1.92
N GLY A 27 -6.17 -4.36 2.99
CA GLY A 27 -5.10 -3.58 3.62
C GLY A 27 -3.99 -3.21 2.63
N GLY A 28 -3.63 -4.14 1.73
CA GLY A 28 -2.62 -3.95 0.69
C GLY A 28 -3.01 -2.98 -0.43
N ALA A 29 -4.29 -2.67 -0.60
CA ALA A 29 -4.75 -1.58 -1.46
C ALA A 29 -4.82 -0.26 -0.68
N ILE A 30 -5.46 -0.27 0.49
CA ILE A 30 -5.75 0.91 1.30
C ILE A 30 -4.46 1.60 1.79
N ILE A 31 -3.40 0.83 2.13
CA ILE A 31 -2.15 1.38 2.68
C ILE A 31 -1.49 2.42 1.76
N TYR A 32 -1.69 2.28 0.45
CA TYR A 32 -1.14 3.21 -0.53
C TYR A 32 -2.02 4.45 -0.78
N GLY A 33 -3.25 4.46 -0.28
CA GLY A 33 -4.12 5.63 -0.41
C GLY A 33 -3.47 6.90 0.14
N LEU A 34 -2.82 6.86 1.32
CA LEU A 34 -2.17 8.03 1.92
C LEU A 34 -0.92 8.51 1.16
N PRO A 35 0.07 7.66 0.81
CA PRO A 35 1.23 8.12 0.05
C PRO A 35 0.92 8.61 -1.36
N TYR A 36 -0.15 8.10 -1.98
CA TYR A 36 -0.42 8.34 -3.40
C TYR A 36 -1.58 9.29 -3.69
N PHE A 37 -2.47 9.63 -2.72
CA PHE A 37 -3.60 10.54 -2.99
C PHE A 37 -3.20 11.90 -3.57
N ARG A 38 -1.97 12.35 -3.35
CA ARG A 38 -1.44 13.58 -3.95
C ARG A 38 -1.40 13.54 -5.48
N TYR A 39 -1.44 12.37 -6.10
CA TYR A 39 -1.50 12.23 -7.56
C TYR A 39 -2.93 12.36 -8.07
N ASP A 40 -3.91 11.89 -7.29
CA ASP A 40 -5.32 11.99 -7.61
C ASP A 40 -5.84 13.44 -7.45
N TYR A 41 -5.29 14.17 -6.47
CA TYR A 41 -5.63 15.57 -6.15
C TYR A 41 -4.44 16.50 -6.39
N TYR A 42 -3.73 16.33 -7.52
CA TYR A 42 -2.42 16.93 -7.75
C TYR A 42 -2.43 18.45 -7.66
N ASP A 43 -3.31 19.12 -8.44
CA ASP A 43 -3.37 20.57 -8.49
C ASP A 43 -3.83 21.18 -7.16
N ALA A 44 -4.86 20.59 -6.53
CA ALA A 44 -5.32 20.99 -5.21
C ALA A 44 -4.22 20.84 -4.14
N TYR A 45 -3.40 19.76 -4.24
CA TYR A 45 -2.28 19.56 -3.33
C TYR A 45 -1.18 20.60 -3.49
N LEU A 46 -0.85 20.98 -4.73
CA LEU A 46 0.10 22.08 -5.03
C LEU A 46 -0.38 23.39 -4.45
N GLU A 47 -1.65 23.72 -4.68
CA GLU A 47 -2.24 24.99 -4.25
C GLU A 47 -2.32 25.09 -2.72
N VAL A 48 -2.88 24.08 -2.06
CA VAL A 48 -3.09 24.09 -0.61
C VAL A 48 -1.79 24.14 0.20
N TYR A 49 -0.73 23.48 -0.29
CA TYR A 49 0.57 23.46 0.41
C TYR A 49 1.59 24.43 -0.21
N HIS A 50 1.18 25.26 -1.19
CA HIS A 50 2.04 26.21 -1.89
C HIS A 50 3.33 25.58 -2.44
N LEU A 51 3.19 24.44 -3.10
CA LEU A 51 4.29 23.64 -3.61
C LEU A 51 4.54 23.86 -5.09
N THR A 52 5.77 23.61 -5.51
CA THR A 52 6.15 23.51 -6.91
C THR A 52 6.09 22.05 -7.40
N ASN A 53 6.00 21.84 -8.72
CA ASN A 53 6.10 20.50 -9.31
C ASN A 53 7.39 19.77 -8.94
N THR A 54 8.51 20.49 -8.80
CA THR A 54 9.79 19.93 -8.35
C THR A 54 9.69 19.40 -6.91
N GLN A 55 9.06 20.16 -6.01
CA GLN A 55 8.85 19.75 -4.62
C GLN A 55 7.93 18.52 -4.52
N MET A 56 6.91 18.46 -5.38
CA MET A 56 6.06 17.26 -5.48
C MET A 56 6.86 16.02 -5.92
N GLY A 57 7.80 16.19 -6.86
CA GLY A 57 8.73 15.13 -7.29
C GLY A 57 9.66 14.67 -6.16
N VAL A 58 10.09 15.58 -5.28
CA VAL A 58 10.93 15.24 -4.10
C VAL A 58 10.21 14.26 -3.18
N PHE A 59 8.89 14.41 -2.96
CA PHE A 59 8.14 13.46 -2.13
C PHE A 59 8.16 12.04 -2.71
N GLY A 60 8.02 11.92 -4.04
CA GLY A 60 8.12 10.62 -4.72
C GLY A 60 9.51 10.00 -4.59
N SER A 61 10.55 10.83 -4.77
CA SER A 61 11.94 10.38 -4.66
C SER A 61 12.29 9.92 -3.24
N ILE A 62 11.93 10.69 -2.22
CA ILE A 62 12.15 10.35 -0.82
C ILE A 62 11.37 9.08 -0.44
N PHE A 63 10.10 8.99 -0.79
CA PHE A 63 9.30 7.79 -0.57
C PHE A 63 9.97 6.55 -1.21
N GLY A 64 10.45 6.68 -2.45
CA GLY A 64 11.13 5.60 -3.18
C GLY A 64 12.46 5.20 -2.55
N VAL A 65 13.30 6.16 -2.13
CA VAL A 65 14.60 5.88 -1.47
C VAL A 65 14.39 5.15 -0.15
N PHE A 66 13.48 5.63 0.71
CA PHE A 66 13.17 4.95 1.97
C PHE A 66 12.49 3.59 1.73
N GLY A 67 11.67 3.48 0.68
CA GLY A 67 11.10 2.22 0.24
C GLY A 67 12.18 1.21 -0.20
N MET A 68 13.14 1.63 -1.00
CA MET A 68 14.25 0.78 -1.45
C MET A 68 15.07 0.26 -0.26
N ILE A 69 15.46 1.14 0.66
CA ILE A 69 16.14 0.76 1.91
C ILE A 69 15.28 -0.23 2.70
N SER A 70 14.00 0.04 2.79
CA SER A 70 13.04 -0.80 3.51
C SER A 70 12.94 -2.21 2.92
N TYR A 71 12.93 -2.36 1.61
CA TYR A 71 12.89 -3.69 0.97
C TYR A 71 14.16 -4.52 1.22
N LEU A 72 15.33 -3.90 1.33
CA LEU A 72 16.58 -4.61 1.65
C LEU A 72 16.52 -5.33 2.99
N PHE A 73 15.90 -4.71 3.99
CA PHE A 73 15.81 -5.24 5.35
C PHE A 73 14.47 -5.96 5.64
N GLY A 74 13.44 -5.65 4.88
CA GLY A 74 12.07 -6.13 5.13
C GLY A 74 11.94 -7.65 5.03
N GLY A 75 12.58 -8.28 4.05
CA GLY A 75 12.60 -9.74 3.89
C GLY A 75 13.27 -10.43 5.09
N TYR A 76 14.42 -9.90 5.52
CA TYR A 76 15.13 -10.40 6.69
C TYR A 76 14.29 -10.31 7.98
N LEU A 77 13.54 -9.22 8.14
CA LEU A 77 12.68 -9.01 9.29
C LEU A 77 11.43 -9.90 9.24
N ALA A 78 10.85 -10.08 8.05
CA ALA A 78 9.68 -10.94 7.85
C ALA A 78 9.93 -12.39 8.26
N ASP A 79 11.19 -12.85 8.27
CA ASP A 79 11.54 -14.20 8.70
C ASP A 79 11.75 -14.32 10.23
N ARG A 80 11.81 -13.22 10.94
CA ARG A 80 12.14 -13.19 12.39
C ARG A 80 11.02 -12.66 13.26
N VAL A 81 10.14 -11.85 12.68
CA VAL A 81 9.02 -11.24 13.39
C VAL A 81 7.71 -11.84 12.89
N SER A 82 6.72 -11.89 13.77
CA SER A 82 5.38 -12.35 13.45
C SER A 82 4.79 -11.58 12.27
N ILE A 83 4.29 -12.29 11.26
CA ILE A 83 3.64 -11.73 10.08
C ILE A 83 2.50 -10.80 10.48
N ARG A 84 1.68 -11.24 11.45
CA ARG A 84 0.58 -10.46 12.02
C ARG A 84 1.05 -9.11 12.52
N LEU A 85 2.14 -9.10 13.31
CA LEU A 85 2.67 -7.87 13.89
C LEU A 85 3.22 -6.93 12.81
N LEU A 86 3.96 -7.46 11.83
CA LEU A 86 4.52 -6.66 10.73
C LEU A 86 3.43 -5.99 9.90
N LEU A 87 2.40 -6.73 9.49
CA LEU A 87 1.28 -6.19 8.75
C LEU A 87 0.54 -5.12 9.56
N THR A 88 0.30 -5.39 10.84
CA THR A 88 -0.40 -4.44 11.72
C THR A 88 0.40 -3.17 11.93
N MET A 89 1.69 -3.27 12.25
CA MET A 89 2.55 -2.10 12.46
C MET A 89 2.68 -1.24 11.21
N SER A 90 2.79 -1.88 10.03
CA SER A 90 2.84 -1.16 8.76
C SER A 90 1.54 -0.40 8.49
N LEU A 91 0.39 -1.05 8.62
CA LEU A 91 -0.92 -0.42 8.41
C LEU A 91 -1.19 0.69 9.44
N VAL A 92 -1.05 0.38 10.72
CA VAL A 92 -1.31 1.36 11.78
C VAL A 92 -0.32 2.53 11.70
N GLY A 93 0.97 2.25 11.50
CA GLY A 93 1.99 3.29 11.36
C GLY A 93 1.70 4.22 10.17
N THR A 94 1.38 3.66 9.00
CA THR A 94 1.04 4.46 7.81
C THR A 94 -0.21 5.30 8.05
N GLY A 95 -1.26 4.72 8.66
CA GLY A 95 -2.50 5.43 8.97
C GLY A 95 -2.30 6.54 10.00
N LEU A 96 -1.48 6.33 11.04
CA LEU A 96 -1.12 7.37 12.00
C LEU A 96 -0.35 8.52 11.34
N GLY A 97 0.50 8.23 10.34
CA GLY A 97 1.14 9.25 9.51
C GLY A 97 0.12 10.16 8.82
N GLY A 98 -1.03 9.63 8.39
CA GLY A 98 -2.10 10.44 7.82
C GLY A 98 -2.69 11.44 8.83
N PHE A 99 -2.85 11.07 10.09
CA PHE A 99 -3.29 12.03 11.11
C PHE A 99 -2.24 13.12 11.37
N LEU A 100 -0.94 12.80 11.28
CA LEU A 100 0.11 13.82 11.32
C LEU A 100 0.01 14.79 10.14
N HIS A 101 -0.43 14.32 8.98
CA HIS A 101 -0.65 15.16 7.80
C HIS A 101 -1.74 16.23 7.97
N LEU A 102 -2.64 16.07 8.94
CA LEU A 102 -3.66 17.08 9.26
C LEU A 102 -3.11 18.31 9.98
N LEU A 103 -1.89 18.23 10.49
CA LEU A 103 -1.21 19.37 11.12
C LEU A 103 -0.75 20.38 10.05
N PRO A 104 -0.51 21.65 10.43
CA PRO A 104 0.06 22.64 9.52
C PRO A 104 1.53 22.31 9.23
N LEU A 105 1.77 21.49 8.21
CA LEU A 105 3.10 20.99 7.86
C LEU A 105 3.80 21.93 6.89
N THR A 106 5.08 22.21 7.16
CA THR A 106 5.99 22.87 6.22
C THR A 106 6.56 21.85 5.21
N PHE A 107 7.14 22.34 4.10
CA PHE A 107 7.76 21.46 3.10
C PHE A 107 8.74 20.43 3.69
N PRO A 108 9.71 20.80 4.59
CA PRO A 108 10.59 19.81 5.21
C PRO A 108 9.85 18.76 6.06
N MET A 109 8.78 19.16 6.73
CA MET A 109 7.95 18.22 7.51
C MET A 109 7.20 17.24 6.61
N LEU A 110 6.69 17.70 5.47
CA LEU A 110 6.10 16.84 4.44
C LEU A 110 7.14 15.86 3.88
N VAL A 111 8.36 16.31 3.59
CA VAL A 111 9.47 15.42 3.19
C VAL A 111 9.70 14.33 4.23
N GLY A 112 9.75 14.69 5.52
CA GLY A 112 9.87 13.74 6.62
C GLY A 112 8.68 12.75 6.70
N LEU A 113 7.47 13.23 6.45
CA LEU A 113 6.27 12.38 6.42
C LEU A 113 6.31 11.37 5.26
N TYR A 114 6.74 11.80 4.07
CA TYR A 114 6.88 10.89 2.92
C TYR A 114 8.02 9.88 3.12
N ALA A 115 9.11 10.26 3.79
CA ALA A 115 10.14 9.32 4.25
C ALA A 115 9.55 8.29 5.23
N PHE A 116 8.77 8.74 6.20
CA PHE A 116 8.08 7.89 7.16
C PHE A 116 7.10 6.93 6.47
N TRP A 117 6.31 7.39 5.50
CA TRP A 117 5.43 6.53 4.72
C TRP A 117 6.19 5.53 3.84
N GLY A 118 7.32 5.94 3.24
CA GLY A 118 8.21 5.03 2.50
C GLY A 118 8.73 3.92 3.40
N PHE A 119 9.03 4.24 4.66
CA PHE A 119 9.42 3.24 5.63
C PHE A 119 8.24 2.37 6.08
N THR A 120 7.14 2.95 6.57
CA THR A 120 6.04 2.18 7.18
C THR A 120 5.25 1.35 6.18
N SER A 121 5.02 1.85 4.95
CA SER A 121 4.20 1.16 3.96
C SER A 121 4.97 0.11 3.16
N LEU A 122 6.31 0.19 3.08
CA LEU A 122 7.12 -0.70 2.24
C LEU A 122 8.02 -1.63 3.04
N PHE A 123 8.49 -1.22 4.24
CA PHE A 123 9.55 -1.89 5.00
C PHE A 123 9.36 -3.40 5.15
N ALA A 124 8.31 -3.81 5.79
CA ALA A 124 8.06 -5.23 5.99
C ALA A 124 6.68 -5.65 5.46
N PHE A 125 5.87 -4.68 5.01
CA PHE A 125 4.48 -4.94 4.63
C PHE A 125 4.39 -5.90 3.46
N TRP A 126 5.10 -5.62 2.36
CA TRP A 126 5.02 -6.44 1.16
C TRP A 126 5.59 -7.85 1.33
N PRO A 127 6.81 -8.02 1.88
CA PRO A 127 7.31 -9.34 2.24
C PRO A 127 6.38 -10.11 3.18
N ALA A 128 5.79 -9.43 4.16
CA ALA A 128 4.82 -10.03 5.08
C ALA A 128 3.52 -10.44 4.38
N CYS A 129 2.99 -9.65 3.41
CA CYS A 129 1.84 -10.04 2.59
C CYS A 129 2.11 -11.30 1.79
N VAL A 130 3.23 -11.35 1.07
CA VAL A 130 3.61 -12.51 0.25
C VAL A 130 3.76 -13.76 1.12
N LYS A 131 4.39 -13.61 2.29
CA LYS A 131 4.53 -14.69 3.25
C LYS A 131 3.18 -15.10 3.84
N ALA A 132 2.32 -14.15 4.22
CA ALA A 132 0.98 -14.42 4.74
C ALA A 132 0.16 -15.24 3.75
N VAL A 133 0.08 -14.83 2.48
CA VAL A 133 -0.65 -15.57 1.45
C VAL A 133 -0.13 -17.00 1.32
N ARG A 134 1.20 -17.20 1.33
CA ARG A 134 1.80 -18.55 1.26
C ARG A 134 1.45 -19.42 2.47
N VAL A 135 1.53 -18.85 3.67
CA VAL A 135 1.29 -19.57 4.93
C VAL A 135 -0.19 -19.86 5.13
N LEU A 136 -1.07 -18.97 4.72
CA LEU A 136 -2.53 -19.13 4.86
C LEU A 136 -3.15 -20.04 3.79
N SER A 137 -2.42 -20.41 2.76
CA SER A 137 -2.89 -21.22 1.64
C SER A 137 -2.47 -22.68 1.76
N SER A 138 -3.28 -23.56 1.16
CA SER A 138 -2.89 -24.96 0.89
C SER A 138 -1.78 -25.00 -0.17
N PRO A 139 -0.87 -26.00 -0.14
CA PRO A 139 0.23 -26.08 -1.11
C PRO A 139 -0.20 -26.04 -2.57
N GLU A 140 -1.32 -26.69 -2.90
CA GLU A 140 -1.92 -26.79 -4.24
C GLU A 140 -2.61 -25.50 -4.70
N ASP A 141 -3.01 -24.61 -3.77
CA ASP A 141 -3.77 -23.41 -4.07
C ASP A 141 -2.95 -22.13 -4.07
N LYS A 142 -1.63 -22.20 -3.91
CA LYS A 142 -0.78 -20.99 -3.78
C LYS A 142 -1.02 -20.00 -4.93
N GLY A 143 -1.04 -20.47 -6.18
CA GLY A 143 -1.28 -19.61 -7.34
C GLY A 143 -2.69 -18.97 -7.31
N LYS A 144 -3.73 -19.74 -6.99
CA LYS A 144 -5.10 -19.24 -6.85
C LYS A 144 -5.21 -18.20 -5.72
N SER A 145 -4.53 -18.44 -4.60
CA SER A 145 -4.54 -17.53 -3.45
C SER A 145 -3.88 -16.20 -3.75
N PHE A 146 -2.80 -16.19 -4.54
CA PHE A 146 -2.22 -14.95 -5.05
C PHE A 146 -3.17 -14.25 -6.02
N GLY A 147 -3.87 -14.99 -6.88
CA GLY A 147 -4.92 -14.43 -7.75
C GLY A 147 -6.05 -13.77 -6.95
N TRP A 148 -6.53 -14.40 -5.88
CA TRP A 148 -7.53 -13.82 -4.98
C TRP A 148 -6.99 -12.60 -4.20
N PHE A 149 -5.73 -12.65 -3.80
CA PHE A 149 -5.08 -11.52 -3.13
C PHE A 149 -4.96 -10.31 -4.07
N GLU A 150 -4.44 -10.49 -5.28
CA GLU A 150 -4.29 -9.38 -6.25
C GLU A 150 -5.65 -8.91 -6.78
N GLY A 151 -6.58 -9.82 -7.08
CA GLY A 151 -7.95 -9.46 -7.44
C GLY A 151 -8.67 -8.70 -6.33
N GLY A 152 -8.51 -9.13 -5.07
CA GLY A 152 -9.04 -8.44 -3.90
C GLY A 152 -8.47 -7.02 -3.73
N ARG A 153 -7.18 -6.83 -3.99
CA ARG A 153 -6.55 -5.50 -4.02
C ARG A 153 -7.16 -4.61 -5.10
N GLY A 154 -7.29 -5.14 -6.33
CA GLY A 154 -7.89 -4.40 -7.44
C GLY A 154 -9.33 -3.97 -7.15
N VAL A 155 -10.16 -4.89 -6.65
CA VAL A 155 -11.55 -4.58 -6.25
C VAL A 155 -11.59 -3.54 -5.14
N THR A 156 -10.73 -3.67 -4.13
CA THR A 156 -10.67 -2.69 -3.03
C THR A 156 -10.28 -1.31 -3.56
N ALA A 157 -9.26 -1.21 -4.40
CA ALA A 157 -8.84 0.06 -5.00
C ALA A 157 -9.98 0.69 -5.82
N ALA A 158 -10.66 -0.10 -6.65
CA ALA A 158 -11.80 0.36 -7.46
C ALA A 158 -12.98 0.85 -6.63
N VAL A 159 -13.17 0.33 -5.42
CA VAL A 159 -14.22 0.80 -4.48
C VAL A 159 -13.74 2.03 -3.69
N MET A 160 -12.48 2.06 -3.29
CA MET A 160 -11.94 3.14 -2.44
C MET A 160 -11.79 4.47 -3.20
N ALA A 161 -11.43 4.45 -4.49
CA ALA A 161 -11.26 5.66 -5.27
C ALA A 161 -12.55 6.52 -5.33
N PRO A 162 -13.72 6.01 -5.75
CA PRO A 162 -14.94 6.83 -5.73
C PRO A 162 -15.38 7.23 -4.31
N LEU A 163 -15.12 6.42 -3.28
CA LEU A 163 -15.42 6.80 -1.89
C LEU A 163 -14.51 7.95 -1.42
N ALA A 164 -13.25 8.00 -1.84
CA ALA A 164 -12.36 9.12 -1.57
C ALA A 164 -12.86 10.40 -2.25
N VAL A 165 -13.37 10.31 -3.50
CA VAL A 165 -14.01 11.46 -4.18
C VAL A 165 -15.24 11.93 -3.42
N VAL A 166 -16.07 11.02 -2.89
CA VAL A 166 -17.20 11.39 -2.04
C VAL A 166 -16.74 12.11 -0.77
N ALA A 167 -15.70 11.59 -0.10
CA ALA A 167 -15.12 12.24 1.07
C ALA A 167 -14.61 13.66 0.73
N PHE A 168 -13.92 13.84 -0.40
CA PHE A 168 -13.47 15.14 -0.88
C PHE A 168 -14.65 16.10 -1.08
N ARG A 169 -15.70 15.68 -1.78
CA ARG A 169 -16.89 16.50 -2.03
C ARG A 169 -17.63 16.90 -0.74
N ILE A 170 -17.71 16.00 0.24
CA ILE A 170 -18.28 16.31 1.55
C ILE A 170 -17.44 17.43 2.21
N GLY A 171 -16.13 17.35 2.16
CA GLY A 171 -15.24 18.38 2.69
C GLY A 171 -15.42 19.74 1.99
N LEU A 172 -15.54 19.76 0.67
CA LEU A 172 -15.85 20.97 -0.11
C LEU A 172 -17.18 21.59 0.31
N SER A 173 -18.23 20.77 0.41
CA SER A 173 -19.57 21.24 0.77
C SER A 173 -19.64 21.81 2.20
N ALA A 174 -18.80 21.30 3.10
CA ALA A 174 -18.73 21.76 4.50
C ALA A 174 -17.97 23.08 4.68
N SER A 175 -17.28 23.58 3.64
CA SER A 175 -16.32 24.69 3.76
C SER A 175 -16.42 25.75 2.65
N ASN A 176 -17.59 25.93 2.04
CA ASN A 176 -17.76 26.87 0.92
C ASN A 176 -16.76 26.63 -0.24
N MET A 177 -16.53 25.36 -0.59
CA MET A 177 -15.66 24.93 -1.71
C MET A 177 -14.15 25.12 -1.46
N ASP A 178 -13.70 25.01 -0.20
CA ASP A 178 -12.26 25.04 0.13
C ASP A 178 -11.60 23.65 -0.11
N ASP A 179 -10.71 23.57 -1.08
CA ASP A 179 -9.96 22.35 -1.43
C ASP A 179 -9.14 21.78 -0.26
N LYS A 180 -8.65 22.66 0.62
CA LYS A 180 -7.95 22.25 1.84
C LYS A 180 -8.82 21.39 2.73
N MET A 181 -10.09 21.75 2.87
CA MET A 181 -11.04 20.96 3.66
C MET A 181 -11.40 19.66 2.92
N GLY A 182 -11.58 19.72 1.60
CA GLY A 182 -11.77 18.52 0.77
C GLY A 182 -10.65 17.50 0.99
N MET A 183 -9.38 17.92 0.88
CA MET A 183 -8.23 17.06 1.13
C MET A 183 -8.15 16.54 2.57
N ARG A 184 -8.49 17.36 3.58
CA ARG A 184 -8.54 16.89 4.97
C ARG A 184 -9.49 15.72 5.17
N TYR A 185 -10.64 15.73 4.50
CA TYR A 185 -11.60 14.62 4.57
C TYR A 185 -11.07 13.36 3.90
N VAL A 186 -10.38 13.48 2.77
CA VAL A 186 -9.70 12.34 2.12
C VAL A 186 -8.61 11.75 3.00
N ILE A 187 -7.79 12.61 3.63
CA ILE A 187 -6.73 12.18 4.55
C ILE A 187 -7.32 11.44 5.75
N ILE A 188 -8.38 11.98 6.36
CA ILE A 188 -9.08 11.32 7.48
C ILE A 188 -9.66 9.98 7.03
N PHE A 189 -10.31 9.94 5.87
CA PHE A 189 -10.89 8.73 5.29
C PHE A 189 -9.85 7.62 5.16
N TYR A 190 -8.74 7.88 4.45
CA TYR A 190 -7.69 6.89 4.29
C TYR A 190 -6.96 6.55 5.59
N SER A 191 -6.75 7.53 6.49
CA SER A 191 -6.10 7.30 7.78
C SER A 191 -6.90 6.34 8.65
N VAL A 192 -8.20 6.59 8.79
CA VAL A 192 -9.12 5.76 9.58
C VAL A 192 -9.18 4.35 8.98
N LEU A 193 -9.37 4.23 7.67
CA LEU A 193 -9.45 2.92 7.02
C LEU A 193 -8.16 2.12 7.13
N THR A 194 -7.00 2.79 7.00
CA THR A 194 -5.70 2.12 7.10
C THR A 194 -5.46 1.61 8.53
N VAL A 195 -5.75 2.42 9.55
CA VAL A 195 -5.67 2.00 10.96
C VAL A 195 -6.65 0.86 11.24
N LEU A 196 -7.91 0.99 10.83
CA LEU A 196 -8.92 -0.05 11.03
C LEU A 196 -8.52 -1.36 10.33
N SER A 197 -7.97 -1.30 9.12
CA SER A 197 -7.46 -2.47 8.41
C SER A 197 -6.34 -3.16 9.20
N GLY A 198 -5.43 -2.38 9.78
CA GLY A 198 -4.36 -2.90 10.64
C GLY A 198 -4.91 -3.60 11.89
N LEU A 199 -5.87 -2.99 12.56
CA LEU A 199 -6.52 -3.57 13.74
C LEU A 199 -7.31 -4.84 13.41
N LEU A 200 -8.02 -4.85 12.26
CA LEU A 200 -8.74 -6.03 11.78
C LEU A 200 -7.79 -7.18 11.43
N VAL A 201 -6.66 -6.90 10.80
CA VAL A 201 -5.62 -7.89 10.53
C VAL A 201 -5.07 -8.45 11.84
N PHE A 202 -4.76 -7.58 12.81
CA PHE A 202 -4.29 -8.00 14.12
C PHE A 202 -5.28 -8.93 14.83
N TRP A 203 -6.55 -8.60 14.79
CA TRP A 203 -7.59 -9.37 15.48
C TRP A 203 -7.93 -10.68 14.78
N LYS A 204 -7.97 -10.67 13.43
CA LYS A 204 -8.43 -11.81 12.63
C LYS A 204 -7.32 -12.81 12.32
N MET A 205 -6.09 -12.34 12.13
CA MET A 205 -4.96 -13.16 11.78
C MET A 205 -4.42 -13.86 13.02
N ARG A 206 -4.42 -15.18 13.02
CA ARG A 206 -3.71 -15.98 14.04
C ARG A 206 -2.21 -15.84 13.83
N ASP A 207 -1.46 -15.87 14.94
CA ASP A 207 -0.01 -15.85 14.89
C ASP A 207 0.48 -17.22 14.44
N GLU A 208 0.47 -17.46 13.14
CA GLU A 208 1.12 -18.62 12.55
C GLU A 208 2.61 -18.30 12.51
N SER A 209 3.31 -18.88 13.46
CA SER A 209 4.68 -18.55 13.79
C SER A 209 5.68 -18.74 12.66
N THR A 210 6.64 -17.91 12.71
CA THR A 210 8.03 -17.96 12.20
C THR A 210 8.46 -19.28 11.56
N ILE A 211 9.02 -19.14 10.37
CA ILE A 211 9.80 -20.16 9.66
C ILE A 211 10.81 -20.78 10.63
N GLU A 212 10.98 -22.10 10.56
CA GLU A 212 12.00 -22.80 11.32
C GLU A 212 13.37 -22.14 11.12
N LYS A 213 14.19 -22.11 12.17
CA LYS A 213 15.49 -21.43 12.16
C LYS A 213 16.39 -21.83 10.99
N SER A 214 16.24 -23.07 10.47
CA SER A 214 16.98 -23.62 9.36
C SER A 214 16.62 -23.01 7.99
N GLU A 215 15.44 -22.42 7.82
CA GLU A 215 14.96 -21.86 6.56
C GLU A 215 15.08 -20.33 6.49
N ARG A 216 15.66 -19.69 7.50
CA ARG A 216 15.80 -18.23 7.54
C ARG A 216 16.86 -17.74 6.58
N ILE A 217 16.50 -16.74 5.77
CA ILE A 217 17.43 -16.06 4.86
C ILE A 217 18.56 -15.39 5.65
N THR A 218 19.80 -15.61 5.21
CA THR A 218 20.98 -14.96 5.73
C THR A 218 21.52 -13.92 4.72
N PHE A 219 22.30 -12.94 5.19
CA PHE A 219 22.96 -11.99 4.28
C PHE A 219 23.88 -12.67 3.28
N ARG A 220 24.45 -13.82 3.62
CA ARG A 220 25.25 -14.62 2.70
C ARG A 220 24.44 -15.19 1.53
N ASP A 221 23.19 -15.54 1.79
CA ASP A 221 22.28 -16.06 0.75
C ASP A 221 21.83 -14.94 -0.18
N LEU A 222 21.65 -13.72 0.31
CA LEU A 222 21.43 -12.53 -0.53
C LEU A 222 22.55 -12.34 -1.55
N GLY A 223 23.82 -12.49 -1.12
CA GLY A 223 24.96 -12.42 -2.02
C GLY A 223 24.98 -13.51 -3.09
N LYS A 224 24.47 -14.72 -2.80
CA LYS A 224 24.33 -15.78 -3.81
C LYS A 224 23.23 -15.44 -4.82
N VAL A 225 22.09 -14.95 -4.34
CA VAL A 225 20.94 -14.55 -5.18
C VAL A 225 21.35 -13.46 -6.17
N LEU A 226 22.07 -12.44 -5.73
CA LEU A 226 22.55 -11.35 -6.60
C LEU A 226 23.52 -11.80 -7.70
N LYS A 227 24.14 -12.97 -7.57
CA LYS A 227 25.00 -13.57 -8.60
C LYS A 227 24.23 -14.36 -9.67
N MET A 228 22.93 -14.59 -9.46
CA MET A 228 22.09 -15.34 -10.41
C MET A 228 21.60 -14.43 -11.54
N PRO A 229 21.92 -14.72 -12.82
CA PRO A 229 21.46 -13.90 -13.96
C PRO A 229 19.94 -13.76 -14.03
N ALA A 230 19.20 -14.79 -13.66
CA ALA A 230 17.75 -14.79 -13.64
C ALA A 230 17.15 -13.66 -12.78
N ILE A 231 17.81 -13.30 -11.67
CA ILE A 231 17.36 -12.21 -10.78
C ILE A 231 17.41 -10.86 -11.49
N TRP A 232 18.43 -10.61 -12.27
CA TRP A 232 18.58 -9.37 -13.03
C TRP A 232 17.56 -9.28 -14.17
N ILE A 233 17.27 -10.41 -14.84
CA ILE A 233 16.22 -10.46 -15.88
C ILE A 233 14.86 -10.18 -15.27
N ILE A 234 14.51 -10.84 -14.15
CA ILE A 234 13.25 -10.59 -13.43
C ILE A 234 13.18 -9.13 -12.95
N GLY A 235 14.30 -8.62 -12.42
CA GLY A 235 14.42 -7.23 -12.00
C GLY A 235 14.18 -6.25 -13.15
N LEU A 236 14.76 -6.49 -14.31
CA LEU A 236 14.56 -5.65 -15.50
C LEU A 236 13.11 -5.68 -15.99
N VAL A 237 12.49 -6.86 -16.08
CA VAL A 237 11.08 -6.99 -16.47
C VAL A 237 10.18 -6.26 -15.49
N THR A 238 10.43 -6.42 -14.19
CA THR A 238 9.69 -5.71 -13.14
C THR A 238 9.88 -4.21 -13.25
N PHE A 239 11.10 -3.73 -13.44
CA PHE A 239 11.42 -2.33 -13.63
C PHE A 239 10.65 -1.72 -14.82
N CYS A 240 10.69 -2.36 -15.99
CA CYS A 240 9.96 -1.89 -17.18
C CYS A 240 8.45 -1.80 -16.92
N ASN A 241 7.87 -2.80 -16.25
CA ASN A 241 6.45 -2.80 -15.90
C ASN A 241 6.10 -1.66 -14.93
N TYR A 242 6.93 -1.42 -13.90
CA TYR A 242 6.70 -0.34 -12.94
C TYR A 242 6.88 1.05 -13.54
N VAL A 243 7.85 1.26 -14.44
CA VAL A 243 8.04 2.54 -15.16
C VAL A 243 6.77 2.87 -15.95
N PHE A 244 6.19 1.89 -16.64
CA PHE A 244 4.92 2.08 -17.33
C PHE A 244 3.78 2.42 -16.35
N THR A 245 3.65 1.67 -15.26
CA THR A 245 2.61 1.88 -14.24
C THR A 245 2.73 3.27 -13.59
N LEU A 246 3.95 3.74 -13.32
CA LEU A 246 4.18 5.07 -12.74
C LEU A 246 3.73 6.20 -13.66
N SER A 247 3.73 6.00 -14.99
CA SER A 247 3.25 7.02 -15.94
C SER A 247 1.76 7.30 -15.78
N LEU A 248 0.97 6.33 -15.29
CA LEU A 248 -0.47 6.48 -15.04
C LEU A 248 -0.77 7.58 -13.99
N TYR A 249 0.13 7.80 -13.03
CA TYR A 249 -0.05 8.85 -12.02
C TYR A 249 -0.02 10.28 -12.59
N TYR A 250 0.46 10.45 -13.83
CA TYR A 250 0.48 11.74 -14.50
C TYR A 250 -0.75 11.97 -15.40
N PHE A 251 -1.66 11.02 -15.53
CA PHE A 251 -2.89 11.21 -16.30
C PHE A 251 -3.85 12.20 -15.64
N THR A 252 -3.98 12.18 -14.33
CA THR A 252 -4.81 13.15 -13.61
C THR A 252 -4.30 14.59 -13.82
N PRO A 253 -3.03 14.94 -13.50
CA PRO A 253 -2.53 16.27 -13.76
C PRO A 253 -2.56 16.65 -15.25
N TYR A 254 -2.40 15.74 -16.19
CA TYR A 254 -2.58 16.03 -17.61
C TYR A 254 -4.04 16.38 -17.93
N GLY A 255 -4.99 15.60 -17.39
CA GLY A 255 -6.43 15.85 -17.57
C GLY A 255 -6.86 17.20 -17.00
N THR A 256 -6.42 17.54 -15.79
CA THR A 256 -6.79 18.78 -15.11
C THR A 256 -6.06 19.99 -15.67
N SER A 257 -4.73 19.94 -15.77
CA SER A 257 -3.91 21.12 -16.14
C SER A 257 -3.90 21.40 -17.64
N ILE A 258 -4.03 20.38 -18.51
CA ILE A 258 -3.95 20.54 -19.97
C ILE A 258 -5.32 20.49 -20.63
N LEU A 259 -6.18 19.54 -20.20
CA LEU A 259 -7.51 19.36 -20.80
C LEU A 259 -8.62 20.14 -20.08
N GLY A 260 -8.32 20.81 -18.96
CA GLY A 260 -9.29 21.60 -18.18
C GLY A 260 -10.39 20.75 -17.52
N MET A 261 -10.14 19.47 -17.25
CA MET A 261 -11.10 18.58 -16.60
C MET A 261 -11.22 18.93 -15.11
N SER A 262 -12.33 18.56 -14.46
CA SER A 262 -12.52 18.85 -13.05
C SER A 262 -11.53 18.07 -12.15
N VAL A 263 -11.20 18.63 -10.98
CA VAL A 263 -10.30 18.00 -9.99
C VAL A 263 -10.76 16.58 -9.55
N THR A 264 -12.04 16.29 -9.73
CA THR A 264 -12.64 14.98 -9.41
C THR A 264 -12.60 13.98 -10.57
N PHE A 265 -11.86 14.30 -11.63
CA PHE A 265 -11.69 13.42 -12.81
C PHE A 265 -10.74 12.23 -12.52
N GLY A 266 -9.76 12.40 -11.64
CA GLY A 266 -8.68 11.44 -11.34
C GLY A 266 -9.07 10.14 -10.64
#